data_8668af2b151cb372d06e759f4911d74d
#
_entry.id   8668af2b151cb372d06e759f4911d74d
#
_cell.length_a   1.000
_cell.length_b   1.000
_cell.length_c   1.000
_cell.angle_alpha   90.00
_cell.angle_beta   90.00
_cell.angle_gamma   90.00
#
_symmetry.space_group_name_H-M   'P 1'
#
loop_
_entity.id
_entity.type
_entity.pdbx_description
1 polymer ?
#
loop_
_entity_poly.entity_id
_entity_poly.type
_entity_poly.pdbx_seq_one_letter_code
_entity_poly.pdbx_strand_id
1 'polypeptide(L)'
;MIILGSILILLVAVYLFATLVLPNIGSPEETTETTTGTALAPILETDFADVSYLEIVNESDTYRLIPESVVDDKGEKSWSWSVEGFEDYPFSDSLLSRLATVAAEAFVKTEIEPESDDLTIYGLAEPRAIMRVVHKSGEVHEIKWGSEVPSDNYDYATVDDTGRVCMISSISAERVRSSLMDLLDKEQVIGFDQNALTGLSFERAKDEIRLVTDIKLMGDIESEQTYLSFTVEEPLKRDANSDNLTKLVTEATAISVKSFVAFEPEDLSVYGLEEPAYSFELTTKDQTVTLMLGSEAADDSFYAMSSRLPAVFTVSRSAFTVLDMKVTEMIDRFVALESIWTVSKIEGDIQGTRFVTEIQMTEQQKATDDDVIFMLDGQDARIFSERNRSLFSSFYQRLISVVIEGIEPDADPVNTKDSRLVFHLKADTENNVPAHTKTIEFAQRNQYTDYVFIDGVYAGFYIDTEKAFTSSRVNSEGIIVAYKQMKYAMEHADDGVFNTQEGYQLD
;
A
#
# COMPACT_ATOMS: atom_id res chain seq x y z
N MET A 1 1.35 12.59 33.50
CA MET A 1 0.24 12.54 34.48
C MET A 1 -0.62 13.80 34.55
N ILE A 2 -0.09 15.00 34.43
CA ILE A 2 -0.88 16.27 34.49
C ILE A 2 -1.84 16.44 33.31
N ILE A 3 -1.44 16.05 32.09
CA ILE A 3 -2.26 16.18 30.86
C ILE A 3 -3.46 15.21 30.86
N LEU A 4 -3.31 13.98 31.35
CA LEU A 4 -4.42 13.03 31.47
C LEU A 4 -5.47 13.48 32.51
N GLY A 5 -5.04 14.13 33.60
CA GLY A 5 -5.93 14.68 34.61
C GLY A 5 -6.77 15.85 34.09
N SER A 6 -6.21 16.71 33.26
CA SER A 6 -6.93 17.84 32.66
C SER A 6 -7.97 17.40 31.62
N ILE A 7 -7.68 16.36 30.83
CA ILE A 7 -8.65 15.79 29.88
C ILE A 7 -9.84 15.14 30.60
N LEU A 8 -9.58 14.42 31.69
CA LEU A 8 -10.64 13.80 32.49
C LEU A 8 -11.54 14.84 33.14
N ILE A 9 -10.97 15.93 33.67
CA ILE A 9 -11.73 17.04 34.27
C ILE A 9 -12.61 17.72 33.21
N LEU A 10 -12.10 17.90 31.99
CA LEU A 10 -12.83 18.51 30.87
C LEU A 10 -13.99 17.61 30.43
N LEU A 11 -13.79 16.31 30.33
CA LEU A 11 -14.85 15.35 30.00
C LEU A 11 -15.94 15.29 31.07
N VAL A 12 -15.58 15.34 32.36
CA VAL A 12 -16.55 15.38 33.47
C VAL A 12 -17.32 16.71 33.44
N ALA A 13 -16.65 17.82 33.16
CA ALA A 13 -17.32 19.13 33.04
C ALA A 13 -18.31 19.18 31.86
N VAL A 14 -17.95 18.61 30.70
CA VAL A 14 -18.83 18.48 29.53
C VAL A 14 -20.02 17.56 29.84
N TYR A 15 -19.78 16.44 30.52
CA TYR A 15 -20.84 15.51 30.93
C TYR A 15 -21.81 16.18 31.92
N LEU A 16 -21.33 16.89 32.93
CA LEU A 16 -22.15 17.60 33.89
C LEU A 16 -22.93 18.77 33.24
N PHE A 17 -22.31 19.46 32.29
CA PHE A 17 -22.98 20.49 31.50
C PHE A 17 -24.11 19.91 30.65
N ALA A 18 -23.86 18.79 29.98
CA ALA A 18 -24.86 18.10 29.17
C ALA A 18 -26.02 17.53 29.99
N THR A 19 -25.78 17.06 31.22
CA THR A 19 -26.82 16.43 32.05
C THR A 19 -27.58 17.38 32.98
N LEU A 20 -26.93 18.47 33.44
CA LEU A 20 -27.50 19.37 34.44
C LEU A 20 -27.92 20.73 33.87
N VAL A 21 -27.29 21.19 32.80
CA VAL A 21 -27.54 22.54 32.24
C VAL A 21 -28.39 22.48 30.99
N LEU A 22 -28.12 21.56 30.05
CA LEU A 22 -28.93 21.40 28.84
C LEU A 22 -30.43 21.13 29.10
N PRO A 23 -30.83 20.30 30.07
CA PRO A 23 -32.26 20.10 30.38
C PRO A 23 -32.97 21.33 30.98
N ASN A 24 -32.17 22.27 31.54
CA ASN A 24 -32.74 23.48 32.21
C ASN A 24 -32.62 24.76 31.35
N ILE A 25 -32.05 24.71 30.17
CA ILE A 25 -32.18 25.79 29.19
C ILE A 25 -33.52 25.60 28.55
N GLY A 26 -34.49 26.36 29.01
CA GLY A 26 -35.89 26.24 28.60
C GLY A 26 -36.03 26.15 27.09
N SER A 27 -36.72 25.12 26.65
CA SER A 27 -37.32 25.09 25.33
C SER A 27 -38.22 26.31 25.16
N PRO A 28 -38.16 27.06 24.06
CA PRO A 28 -39.24 27.98 23.73
C PRO A 28 -40.53 27.16 23.75
N GLU A 29 -41.58 27.69 24.37
CA GLU A 29 -42.94 27.13 24.24
C GLU A 29 -43.20 26.97 22.74
N GLU A 30 -43.13 25.72 22.24
CA GLU A 30 -43.76 25.36 20.99
C GLU A 30 -45.24 25.60 21.18
N THR A 31 -45.71 26.73 20.65
CA THR A 31 -47.10 26.81 20.21
C THR A 31 -47.30 25.64 19.26
N THR A 32 -47.96 24.63 19.73
CA THR A 32 -48.40 23.48 18.95
C THR A 32 -49.45 24.01 17.93
N GLU A 33 -48.94 24.61 16.85
CA GLU A 33 -49.66 24.48 15.61
C GLU A 33 -49.48 23.01 15.21
N THR A 34 -50.51 22.25 15.35
CA THR A 34 -50.68 20.92 14.78
C THR A 34 -50.68 21.11 13.27
N THR A 35 -49.50 21.29 12.71
CA THR A 35 -49.29 21.00 11.30
C THR A 35 -49.40 19.49 11.24
N THR A 36 -50.55 18.97 10.88
CA THR A 36 -50.71 17.66 10.28
C THR A 36 -49.79 17.69 9.06
N GLY A 37 -48.51 17.29 9.26
CA GLY A 37 -47.60 17.04 8.19
C GLY A 37 -48.24 15.90 7.40
N THR A 38 -48.89 16.24 6.29
CA THR A 38 -49.27 15.25 5.30
C THR A 38 -48.02 14.51 4.94
N ALA A 39 -47.96 13.20 5.21
CA ALA A 39 -46.84 12.38 4.80
C ALA A 39 -46.62 12.62 3.30
N LEU A 40 -45.39 12.96 2.93
CA LEU A 40 -45.05 13.19 1.51
C LEU A 40 -45.33 11.88 0.77
N ALA A 41 -46.13 11.95 -0.29
CA ALA A 41 -46.44 10.80 -1.14
C ALA A 41 -45.35 10.69 -2.23
N PRO A 42 -44.94 9.47 -2.62
CA PRO A 42 -44.09 9.29 -3.78
C PRO A 42 -44.80 9.73 -5.06
N ILE A 43 -44.05 10.11 -6.09
CA ILE A 43 -44.62 10.49 -7.39
C ILE A 43 -45.26 9.29 -8.09
N LEU A 44 -44.74 8.09 -7.81
CA LEU A 44 -45.21 6.78 -8.28
C LEU A 44 -45.17 5.80 -7.10
N GLU A 45 -46.25 5.06 -6.88
CA GLU A 45 -46.28 3.95 -5.93
C GLU A 45 -45.74 2.70 -6.62
N THR A 46 -44.60 2.16 -6.14
CA THR A 46 -43.93 1.01 -6.75
C THR A 46 -43.71 -0.10 -5.73
N ASP A 47 -44.22 -1.31 -6.06
CA ASP A 47 -43.81 -2.54 -5.36
C ASP A 47 -42.80 -3.31 -6.22
N PHE A 48 -41.57 -3.47 -5.73
CA PHE A 48 -40.52 -4.18 -6.45
C PHE A 48 -40.84 -5.66 -6.69
N ALA A 49 -41.80 -6.23 -5.96
CA ALA A 49 -42.27 -7.59 -6.23
C ALA A 49 -42.91 -7.74 -7.63
N ASP A 50 -43.50 -6.66 -8.13
CA ASP A 50 -44.16 -6.60 -9.42
C ASP A 50 -43.27 -6.03 -10.53
N VAL A 51 -42.09 -5.51 -10.21
CA VAL A 51 -41.16 -4.95 -11.19
C VAL A 51 -40.39 -6.07 -11.93
N SER A 52 -40.32 -5.95 -13.25
CA SER A 52 -39.49 -6.76 -14.12
C SER A 52 -38.08 -6.19 -14.22
N TYR A 53 -37.98 -4.89 -14.49
CA TYR A 53 -36.74 -4.13 -14.50
C TYR A 53 -37.00 -2.63 -14.38
N LEU A 54 -35.94 -1.89 -13.99
CA LEU A 54 -35.91 -0.43 -14.09
C LEU A 54 -34.99 -0.05 -15.25
N GLU A 55 -35.45 0.75 -16.21
CA GLU A 55 -34.63 1.28 -17.27
C GLU A 55 -34.29 2.74 -16.96
N ILE A 56 -32.99 3.02 -16.94
CA ILE A 56 -32.44 4.35 -16.72
C ILE A 56 -31.97 4.90 -18.05
N VAL A 57 -32.41 6.10 -18.39
CA VAL A 57 -31.96 6.85 -19.58
C VAL A 57 -31.51 8.21 -19.10
N ASN A 58 -30.25 8.56 -19.31
CA ASN A 58 -29.71 9.86 -18.99
C ASN A 58 -28.75 10.35 -20.09
N GLU A 59 -28.09 11.48 -19.87
CA GLU A 59 -27.18 12.09 -20.85
C GLU A 59 -25.96 11.21 -21.19
N SER A 60 -25.57 10.31 -20.26
CA SER A 60 -24.38 9.47 -20.40
C SER A 60 -24.70 8.07 -20.95
N ASP A 61 -25.76 7.45 -20.43
CA ASP A 61 -26.00 6.01 -20.62
C ASP A 61 -27.49 5.67 -20.72
N THR A 62 -27.75 4.47 -21.25
CA THR A 62 -29.03 3.77 -21.11
C THR A 62 -28.74 2.37 -20.61
N TYR A 63 -29.29 2.01 -19.43
CA TYR A 63 -29.06 0.71 -18.81
C TYR A 63 -30.27 0.24 -18.01
N ARG A 64 -30.29 -1.06 -17.67
CA ARG A 64 -31.38 -1.66 -16.92
C ARG A 64 -30.90 -2.31 -15.65
N LEU A 65 -31.67 -2.09 -14.58
CA LEU A 65 -31.50 -2.74 -13.29
C LEU A 65 -32.51 -3.86 -13.14
N ILE A 66 -32.01 -5.07 -12.87
CA ILE A 66 -32.81 -6.27 -12.68
C ILE A 66 -32.95 -6.55 -11.19
N PRO A 67 -34.19 -6.62 -10.64
CA PRO A 67 -34.40 -6.92 -9.22
C PRO A 67 -34.28 -8.42 -8.94
N GLU A 68 -33.57 -8.77 -7.85
CA GLU A 68 -33.54 -10.10 -7.29
C GLU A 68 -33.97 -10.08 -5.83
N SER A 69 -34.90 -10.96 -5.46
CA SER A 69 -35.37 -11.06 -4.07
C SER A 69 -34.37 -11.84 -3.23
N VAL A 70 -33.85 -11.20 -2.19
CA VAL A 70 -32.95 -11.81 -1.24
C VAL A 70 -33.66 -11.97 0.10
N VAL A 71 -33.50 -13.13 0.73
CA VAL A 71 -34.04 -13.41 2.06
C VAL A 71 -32.87 -13.60 3.01
N ASP A 72 -32.81 -12.83 4.06
CA ASP A 72 -31.78 -12.93 5.06
C ASP A 72 -31.97 -14.13 6.02
N ASP A 73 -30.98 -14.38 6.89
CA ASP A 73 -31.02 -15.47 7.88
C ASP A 73 -32.17 -15.35 8.89
N LYS A 74 -32.83 -14.17 8.99
CA LYS A 74 -33.99 -13.91 9.85
C LYS A 74 -35.31 -14.05 9.12
N GLY A 75 -35.28 -14.30 7.80
CA GLY A 75 -36.44 -14.42 6.94
C GLY A 75 -36.99 -13.05 6.46
N GLU A 76 -36.24 -11.96 6.62
CA GLU A 76 -36.60 -10.64 6.10
C GLU A 76 -36.27 -10.58 4.62
N LYS A 77 -37.19 -10.10 3.80
CA LYS A 77 -37.02 -9.93 2.36
C LYS A 77 -36.46 -8.55 2.07
N SER A 78 -35.43 -8.55 1.23
CA SER A 78 -34.82 -7.36 0.65
C SER A 78 -34.63 -7.54 -0.86
N TRP A 79 -34.18 -6.51 -1.54
CA TRP A 79 -33.92 -6.52 -2.97
C TRP A 79 -32.45 -6.22 -3.23
N SER A 80 -31.79 -7.08 -4.00
CA SER A 80 -30.52 -6.79 -4.66
C SER A 80 -30.79 -6.45 -6.14
N TRP A 81 -29.80 -5.81 -6.75
CA TRP A 81 -29.93 -5.31 -8.11
C TRP A 81 -28.68 -5.65 -8.90
N SER A 82 -28.84 -6.11 -10.13
CA SER A 82 -27.79 -6.29 -11.11
C SER A 82 -28.03 -5.39 -12.31
N VAL A 83 -26.99 -5.13 -13.09
CA VAL A 83 -27.10 -4.38 -14.34
C VAL A 83 -27.16 -5.39 -15.49
N GLU A 84 -28.21 -5.34 -16.33
CA GLU A 84 -28.42 -6.25 -17.44
C GLU A 84 -27.24 -6.16 -18.44
N GLY A 85 -26.60 -7.30 -18.73
CA GLY A 85 -25.46 -7.41 -19.65
C GLY A 85 -24.12 -7.09 -19.03
N PHE A 86 -24.06 -6.78 -17.72
CA PHE A 86 -22.86 -6.45 -16.97
C PHE A 86 -22.79 -7.19 -15.63
N GLU A 87 -23.32 -8.43 -15.60
CA GLU A 87 -23.47 -9.21 -14.37
C GLU A 87 -22.13 -9.56 -13.70
N ASP A 88 -21.04 -9.62 -14.47
CA ASP A 88 -19.69 -9.93 -13.99
C ASP A 88 -18.91 -8.68 -13.51
N TYR A 89 -19.47 -7.47 -13.67
CA TYR A 89 -18.80 -6.25 -13.28
C TYR A 89 -19.05 -5.92 -11.81
N PRO A 90 -18.03 -5.41 -11.08
CA PRO A 90 -18.16 -5.10 -9.67
C PRO A 90 -18.87 -3.77 -9.45
N PHE A 91 -20.19 -3.75 -9.60
CA PHE A 91 -21.00 -2.62 -9.19
C PHE A 91 -21.20 -2.60 -7.67
N SER A 92 -21.41 -1.40 -7.13
CA SER A 92 -21.71 -1.23 -5.72
C SER A 92 -23.18 -1.54 -5.44
N ASP A 93 -23.46 -2.59 -4.68
CA ASP A 93 -24.81 -2.96 -4.25
C ASP A 93 -25.54 -1.80 -3.59
N SER A 94 -24.81 -0.99 -2.81
CA SER A 94 -25.38 0.16 -2.12
C SER A 94 -25.78 1.29 -3.07
N LEU A 95 -25.00 1.53 -4.14
CA LEU A 95 -25.33 2.54 -5.14
C LEU A 95 -26.48 2.07 -6.04
N LEU A 96 -26.46 0.81 -6.48
CA LEU A 96 -27.56 0.23 -7.24
C LEU A 96 -28.87 0.26 -6.45
N SER A 97 -28.85 -0.13 -5.17
CA SER A 97 -30.03 -0.09 -4.31
C SER A 97 -30.56 1.34 -4.11
N ARG A 98 -29.65 2.33 -3.87
CA ARG A 98 -30.04 3.74 -3.74
C ARG A 98 -30.64 4.31 -5.01
N LEU A 99 -30.15 3.91 -6.17
CA LEU A 99 -30.72 4.29 -7.45
C LEU A 99 -32.10 3.66 -7.64
N ALA A 100 -32.22 2.36 -7.40
CA ALA A 100 -33.50 1.65 -7.55
C ALA A 100 -34.58 2.15 -6.62
N THR A 101 -34.26 2.52 -5.36
CA THR A 101 -35.23 3.05 -4.41
C THR A 101 -35.88 4.35 -4.88
N VAL A 102 -35.28 5.08 -5.83
CA VAL A 102 -35.92 6.28 -6.42
C VAL A 102 -37.27 5.94 -7.07
N ALA A 103 -37.44 4.74 -7.62
CA ALA A 103 -38.72 4.31 -8.20
C ALA A 103 -39.88 4.29 -7.19
N ALA A 104 -39.59 4.10 -5.90
CA ALA A 104 -40.61 4.03 -4.83
C ALA A 104 -40.52 5.22 -3.86
N GLU A 105 -39.42 5.94 -3.79
CA GLU A 105 -39.09 6.95 -2.78
C GLU A 105 -38.87 8.36 -3.36
N ALA A 106 -39.22 8.59 -4.63
CA ALA A 106 -39.24 9.94 -5.21
C ALA A 106 -40.41 10.76 -4.65
N PHE A 107 -40.28 11.23 -3.40
CA PHE A 107 -41.33 11.93 -2.70
C PHE A 107 -41.54 13.33 -3.26
N VAL A 108 -42.83 13.64 -3.52
CA VAL A 108 -43.28 14.97 -3.99
C VAL A 108 -43.23 15.96 -2.84
N LYS A 109 -42.38 16.98 -2.96
CA LYS A 109 -42.29 18.09 -2.02
C LYS A 109 -43.49 19.02 -2.20
N THR A 110 -43.78 19.40 -3.42
CA THR A 110 -44.84 20.32 -3.81
C THR A 110 -45.26 19.99 -5.24
N GLU A 111 -46.54 20.00 -5.48
CA GLU A 111 -47.12 20.03 -6.82
C GLU A 111 -47.14 21.48 -7.32
N ILE A 112 -46.51 21.73 -8.45
CA ILE A 112 -46.41 23.07 -9.05
C ILE A 112 -47.62 23.33 -9.94
N GLU A 113 -47.88 22.39 -10.86
CA GLU A 113 -49.03 22.41 -11.75
C GLU A 113 -49.65 21.01 -11.82
N PRO A 114 -50.98 20.89 -11.64
CA PRO A 114 -51.67 19.61 -11.75
C PRO A 114 -51.77 19.10 -13.20
N GLU A 115 -51.77 20.02 -14.17
CA GLU A 115 -51.82 19.76 -15.61
C GLU A 115 -51.22 20.97 -16.33
N SER A 116 -50.03 20.79 -16.95
CA SER A 116 -49.31 21.83 -17.67
C SER A 116 -49.37 21.57 -19.18
N ASP A 117 -49.74 22.62 -19.93
CA ASP A 117 -49.73 22.58 -21.40
C ASP A 117 -48.32 22.82 -21.98
N ASP A 118 -47.40 23.38 -21.20
CA ASP A 118 -46.04 23.70 -21.63
C ASP A 118 -44.98 23.14 -20.66
N LEU A 119 -44.52 21.94 -20.91
CA LEU A 119 -43.47 21.27 -20.16
C LEU A 119 -42.07 21.80 -20.45
N THR A 120 -41.90 22.66 -21.49
CA THR A 120 -40.61 23.20 -21.90
C THR A 120 -39.99 24.09 -20.83
N ILE A 121 -40.81 24.91 -20.15
CA ILE A 121 -40.34 25.85 -19.11
C ILE A 121 -39.75 25.13 -17.88
N TYR A 122 -40.10 23.86 -17.67
CA TYR A 122 -39.61 23.01 -16.60
C TYR A 122 -38.50 22.08 -17.05
N GLY A 123 -38.07 22.12 -18.34
CA GLY A 123 -37.12 21.19 -18.92
C GLY A 123 -37.63 19.74 -19.06
N LEU A 124 -38.96 19.54 -18.95
CA LEU A 124 -39.59 18.21 -18.97
C LEU A 124 -39.99 17.77 -20.39
N ALA A 125 -39.96 18.68 -21.38
CA ALA A 125 -40.14 18.33 -22.79
C ALA A 125 -38.88 17.60 -23.36
N GLU A 126 -37.69 17.95 -22.83
CA GLU A 126 -36.41 17.27 -23.08
C GLU A 126 -35.78 16.97 -21.71
N PRO A 127 -36.22 15.90 -21.04
CA PRO A 127 -35.79 15.59 -19.67
C PRO A 127 -34.33 15.21 -19.62
N ARG A 128 -33.61 15.62 -18.56
CA ARG A 128 -32.20 15.29 -18.30
C ARG A 128 -32.00 13.84 -17.87
N ALA A 129 -33.04 13.21 -17.31
CA ALA A 129 -33.02 11.81 -16.96
C ALA A 129 -34.47 11.24 -16.95
N ILE A 130 -34.57 9.96 -17.26
CA ILE A 130 -35.81 9.19 -17.26
C ILE A 130 -35.59 7.89 -16.53
N MET A 131 -36.51 7.51 -15.65
CA MET A 131 -36.59 6.17 -15.09
C MET A 131 -37.88 5.52 -15.54
N ARG A 132 -37.81 4.42 -16.28
CA ARG A 132 -38.95 3.61 -16.63
C ARG A 132 -39.06 2.42 -15.68
N VAL A 133 -40.19 2.34 -15.01
CA VAL A 133 -40.55 1.20 -14.17
C VAL A 133 -41.37 0.24 -15.02
N VAL A 134 -40.80 -0.89 -15.36
CA VAL A 134 -41.43 -1.91 -16.21
C VAL A 134 -41.90 -3.06 -15.33
N HIS A 135 -43.23 -3.23 -15.26
CA HIS A 135 -43.84 -4.28 -14.46
C HIS A 135 -43.90 -5.63 -15.17
N LYS A 136 -43.97 -6.72 -14.39
CA LYS A 136 -44.15 -8.09 -14.90
C LYS A 136 -45.44 -8.27 -15.70
N SER A 137 -46.44 -7.42 -15.48
CA SER A 137 -47.66 -7.35 -16.29
C SER A 137 -47.47 -6.80 -17.70
N GLY A 138 -46.35 -6.12 -17.94
CA GLY A 138 -46.06 -5.36 -19.16
C GLY A 138 -46.50 -3.88 -19.06
N GLU A 139 -47.03 -3.44 -17.96
CA GLU A 139 -47.29 -2.04 -17.68
C GLU A 139 -45.99 -1.27 -17.51
N VAL A 140 -45.91 -0.03 -18.02
CA VAL A 140 -44.73 0.83 -17.97
C VAL A 140 -45.14 2.19 -17.42
N HIS A 141 -44.43 2.62 -16.37
CA HIS A 141 -44.53 3.98 -15.86
C HIS A 141 -43.19 4.70 -16.10
N GLU A 142 -43.27 5.99 -16.42
CA GLU A 142 -42.11 6.79 -16.77
C GLU A 142 -42.04 8.02 -15.86
N ILE A 143 -40.99 8.12 -15.04
CA ILE A 143 -40.67 9.31 -14.25
C ILE A 143 -39.60 10.09 -15.00
N LYS A 144 -39.88 11.36 -15.29
CA LYS A 144 -39.01 12.28 -16.01
C LYS A 144 -38.51 13.38 -15.08
N TRP A 145 -37.20 13.67 -15.13
CA TRP A 145 -36.59 14.78 -14.42
C TRP A 145 -36.15 15.87 -15.40
N GLY A 146 -36.57 17.09 -15.13
CA GLY A 146 -36.28 18.27 -15.95
C GLY A 146 -35.17 19.14 -15.39
N SER A 147 -35.40 20.45 -15.36
CA SER A 147 -34.45 21.46 -14.86
C SER A 147 -34.45 21.51 -13.34
N GLU A 148 -33.35 21.99 -12.77
CA GLU A 148 -33.25 22.34 -11.35
C GLU A 148 -34.13 23.51 -11.01
N VAL A 149 -34.72 23.49 -9.83
CA VAL A 149 -35.54 24.60 -9.31
C VAL A 149 -34.60 25.73 -8.86
N PRO A 150 -34.74 26.96 -9.38
CA PRO A 150 -33.91 28.07 -8.97
C PRO A 150 -33.88 28.31 -7.47
N SER A 151 -32.71 28.35 -6.85
CA SER A 151 -32.52 28.66 -5.42
C SER A 151 -33.04 27.62 -4.42
N ASP A 152 -33.26 26.38 -4.86
CA ASP A 152 -33.72 25.28 -3.99
C ASP A 152 -33.05 23.96 -4.40
N ASN A 153 -32.97 22.98 -3.50
CA ASN A 153 -32.38 21.66 -3.73
C ASN A 153 -33.39 20.66 -4.28
N TYR A 154 -34.17 21.08 -5.30
CA TYR A 154 -35.18 20.29 -5.96
C TYR A 154 -35.07 20.38 -7.48
N ASP A 155 -35.53 19.34 -8.15
CA ASP A 155 -35.68 19.29 -9.59
C ASP A 155 -37.20 19.21 -9.94
N TYR A 156 -37.57 19.74 -11.10
CA TYR A 156 -38.89 19.52 -11.64
C TYR A 156 -39.01 18.09 -12.16
N ALA A 157 -40.12 17.43 -11.84
CA ALA A 157 -40.35 16.06 -12.31
C ALA A 157 -41.83 15.89 -12.71
N THR A 158 -42.07 14.91 -13.58
CA THR A 158 -43.40 14.45 -13.98
C THR A 158 -43.43 12.92 -14.03
N VAL A 159 -44.64 12.36 -13.94
CA VAL A 159 -44.87 10.93 -14.14
C VAL A 159 -45.82 10.72 -15.31
N ASP A 160 -45.45 9.79 -16.19
CA ASP A 160 -46.15 9.47 -17.44
C ASP A 160 -46.39 10.77 -18.28
N ASP A 161 -47.38 10.78 -19.12
CA ASP A 161 -47.77 11.98 -19.91
C ASP A 161 -48.95 12.72 -19.28
N THR A 162 -48.96 12.81 -17.95
CA THR A 162 -50.07 13.43 -17.20
C THR A 162 -50.07 14.94 -17.25
N GLY A 163 -48.98 15.60 -17.65
CA GLY A 163 -48.79 17.05 -17.55
C GLY A 163 -48.60 17.57 -16.12
N ARG A 164 -48.67 16.70 -15.11
CA ARG A 164 -48.44 17.03 -13.70
C ARG A 164 -47.01 17.40 -13.45
N VAL A 165 -46.73 18.59 -12.94
CA VAL A 165 -45.37 19.05 -12.60
C VAL A 165 -45.21 19.11 -11.09
N CYS A 166 -44.18 18.40 -10.60
CA CYS A 166 -43.84 18.30 -9.19
C CYS A 166 -42.40 18.73 -8.92
N MET A 167 -42.13 19.12 -7.67
CA MET A 167 -40.78 19.30 -7.16
C MET A 167 -40.38 18.02 -6.40
N ILE A 168 -39.26 17.43 -6.80
CA ILE A 168 -38.65 16.27 -6.16
C ILE A 168 -37.22 16.61 -5.76
N SER A 169 -36.70 16.02 -4.68
CA SER A 169 -35.31 16.23 -4.21
C SER A 169 -34.28 16.03 -5.32
N SER A 170 -33.35 16.99 -5.46
CA SER A 170 -32.22 16.88 -6.41
C SER A 170 -31.34 15.66 -6.17
N ILE A 171 -31.33 15.11 -4.94
CA ILE A 171 -30.62 13.85 -4.63
C ILE A 171 -31.23 12.69 -5.44
N SER A 172 -32.54 12.63 -5.62
CA SER A 172 -33.18 11.61 -6.46
C SER A 172 -32.84 11.80 -7.92
N ALA A 173 -32.82 13.03 -8.40
CA ALA A 173 -32.42 13.38 -9.76
C ALA A 173 -30.95 13.02 -10.04
N GLU A 174 -30.02 13.33 -9.11
CA GLU A 174 -28.61 12.99 -9.20
C GLU A 174 -28.39 11.48 -9.32
N ARG A 175 -29.12 10.68 -8.53
CA ARG A 175 -29.03 9.22 -8.62
C ARG A 175 -29.44 8.70 -10.01
N VAL A 176 -30.50 9.21 -10.59
CA VAL A 176 -30.94 8.76 -11.94
C VAL A 176 -30.03 9.29 -13.04
N ARG A 177 -29.31 10.38 -12.80
CA ARG A 177 -28.27 10.91 -13.71
C ARG A 177 -26.94 10.19 -13.62
N SER A 178 -26.73 9.27 -12.65
CA SER A 178 -25.48 8.51 -12.53
C SER A 178 -25.23 7.68 -13.80
N SER A 179 -24.01 7.78 -14.31
CA SER A 179 -23.53 6.88 -15.36
C SER A 179 -23.28 5.46 -14.83
N LEU A 180 -23.15 4.48 -15.71
CA LEU A 180 -22.72 3.12 -15.33
C LEU A 180 -21.39 3.15 -14.56
N MET A 181 -20.47 3.99 -15.01
CA MET A 181 -19.16 4.15 -14.40
C MET A 181 -19.25 4.67 -12.96
N ASP A 182 -20.22 5.55 -12.65
CA ASP A 182 -20.42 6.08 -11.29
C ASP A 182 -20.95 5.02 -10.31
N LEU A 183 -21.53 3.94 -10.83
CA LEU A 183 -22.10 2.84 -10.05
C LEU A 183 -21.07 1.74 -9.73
N LEU A 184 -19.87 1.79 -10.31
CA LEU A 184 -18.78 0.83 -10.01
C LEU A 184 -18.35 0.94 -8.55
N ASP A 185 -18.03 -0.22 -7.96
CA ASP A 185 -17.48 -0.28 -6.60
C ASP A 185 -16.00 0.08 -6.61
N LYS A 186 -15.70 1.27 -6.10
CA LYS A 186 -14.34 1.80 -5.99
C LYS A 186 -13.41 0.98 -5.09
N GLU A 187 -13.97 0.16 -4.19
CA GLU A 187 -13.21 -0.69 -3.27
C GLU A 187 -12.78 -2.01 -3.92
N GLN A 188 -13.40 -2.39 -5.05
CA GLN A 188 -13.11 -3.64 -5.75
C GLN A 188 -11.95 -3.57 -6.75
N VAL A 189 -11.16 -2.51 -6.74
CA VAL A 189 -10.02 -2.34 -7.69
C VAL A 189 -9.03 -3.51 -7.60
N ILE A 190 -8.73 -3.97 -6.38
CA ILE A 190 -7.87 -5.11 -6.10
C ILE A 190 -8.69 -6.33 -5.66
N GLY A 191 -9.68 -6.12 -4.77
CA GLY A 191 -10.65 -7.12 -4.38
C GLY A 191 -10.15 -8.19 -3.39
N PHE A 192 -8.98 -7.97 -2.74
CA PHE A 192 -8.48 -8.83 -1.67
C PHE A 192 -7.55 -8.06 -0.71
N ASP A 193 -7.39 -8.60 0.50
CA ASP A 193 -6.47 -8.08 1.51
C ASP A 193 -5.02 -8.45 1.19
N GLN A 194 -4.07 -7.57 1.53
CA GLN A 194 -2.63 -7.81 1.32
C GLN A 194 -2.11 -9.10 1.95
N ASN A 195 -2.72 -9.57 3.06
CA ASN A 195 -2.33 -10.82 3.73
C ASN A 195 -2.68 -12.07 2.93
N ALA A 196 -3.49 -11.95 1.88
CA ALA A 196 -3.79 -13.05 0.96
C ALA A 196 -2.71 -13.24 -0.12
N LEU A 197 -1.77 -12.29 -0.26
CA LEU A 197 -0.75 -12.34 -1.29
C LEU A 197 0.22 -13.50 -1.10
N THR A 198 0.56 -14.13 -2.21
CA THR A 198 1.59 -15.19 -2.32
C THR A 198 2.72 -14.79 -3.25
N GLY A 199 2.53 -13.74 -4.07
CA GLY A 199 3.55 -13.23 -4.97
C GLY A 199 3.25 -11.81 -5.44
N LEU A 200 4.31 -11.11 -5.81
CA LEU A 200 4.29 -9.80 -6.44
C LEU A 200 5.28 -9.78 -7.59
N SER A 201 4.82 -9.35 -8.77
CA SER A 201 5.70 -8.85 -9.84
C SER A 201 5.49 -7.34 -9.96
N PHE A 202 6.58 -6.60 -10.01
CA PHE A 202 6.58 -5.15 -10.19
C PHE A 202 7.51 -4.79 -11.35
N GLU A 203 7.00 -4.04 -12.30
CA GLU A 203 7.76 -3.56 -13.45
C GLU A 203 7.73 -2.03 -13.51
N ARG A 204 8.86 -1.45 -13.90
CA ARG A 204 9.02 -0.01 -14.11
C ARG A 204 9.71 0.26 -15.45
N ALA A 205 8.97 0.88 -16.36
CA ALA A 205 9.40 1.03 -17.74
C ALA A 205 10.64 1.92 -17.93
N LYS A 206 10.78 3.01 -17.14
CA LYS A 206 11.83 4.04 -17.36
C LYS A 206 13.27 3.50 -17.26
N ASP A 207 13.51 2.43 -16.53
CA ASP A 207 14.83 1.83 -16.31
C ASP A 207 14.80 0.30 -16.40
N GLU A 208 13.73 -0.22 -17.05
CA GLU A 208 13.54 -1.64 -17.36
C GLU A 208 13.66 -2.56 -16.12
N ILE A 209 13.26 -2.02 -14.94
CA ILE A 209 13.28 -2.82 -13.72
C ILE A 209 12.14 -3.82 -13.76
N ARG A 210 12.47 -5.06 -13.44
CA ARG A 210 11.54 -6.12 -13.09
C ARG A 210 11.94 -6.72 -11.75
N LEU A 211 10.99 -6.73 -10.83
CA LEU A 211 11.13 -7.33 -9.51
C LEU A 211 10.06 -8.42 -9.36
N VAL A 212 10.50 -9.64 -9.09
CA VAL A 212 9.60 -10.77 -8.79
C VAL A 212 9.87 -11.24 -7.36
N THR A 213 8.83 -11.38 -6.56
CA THR A 213 8.94 -11.83 -5.17
C THR A 213 8.00 -12.97 -4.87
N ASP A 214 8.47 -13.92 -4.06
CA ASP A 214 7.64 -14.88 -3.33
C ASP A 214 7.27 -14.27 -1.98
N ILE A 215 6.00 -14.40 -1.58
CA ILE A 215 5.44 -13.79 -0.37
C ILE A 215 4.84 -14.88 0.51
N LYS A 216 5.20 -14.86 1.79
CA LYS A 216 4.64 -15.76 2.80
C LYS A 216 4.08 -14.97 3.96
N LEU A 217 2.86 -15.31 4.37
CA LEU A 217 2.31 -14.82 5.62
C LEU A 217 2.89 -15.66 6.76
N MET A 218 3.65 -14.99 7.62
CA MET A 218 4.26 -15.59 8.81
C MET A 218 3.49 -15.18 10.06
N GLY A 219 3.43 -16.06 11.05
CA GLY A 219 2.87 -15.76 12.37
C GLY A 219 3.98 -15.68 13.42
N ASP A 220 3.91 -14.68 14.27
CA ASP A 220 4.72 -14.61 15.47
C ASP A 220 3.91 -15.20 16.63
N ILE A 221 4.39 -16.33 17.17
CA ILE A 221 3.70 -17.09 18.22
C ILE A 221 3.68 -16.32 19.55
N GLU A 222 4.68 -15.45 19.79
CA GLU A 222 4.78 -14.72 21.06
C GLU A 222 3.91 -13.48 21.09
N SER A 223 3.78 -12.77 19.94
CA SER A 223 3.02 -11.51 19.85
C SER A 223 1.62 -11.68 19.26
N GLU A 224 1.26 -12.89 18.79
CA GLU A 224 0.03 -13.15 18.02
C GLU A 224 -0.13 -12.26 16.77
N GLN A 225 0.97 -11.69 16.26
CA GLN A 225 0.98 -10.83 15.10
C GLN A 225 1.35 -11.61 13.83
N THR A 226 0.79 -11.20 12.72
CA THR A 226 1.17 -11.71 11.40
C THR A 226 1.95 -10.63 10.63
N TYR A 227 2.92 -11.07 9.83
CA TYR A 227 3.69 -10.21 8.95
C TYR A 227 4.00 -10.92 7.63
N LEU A 228 4.25 -10.12 6.58
CA LEU A 228 4.65 -10.65 5.28
C LEU A 228 6.16 -10.84 5.27
N SER A 229 6.58 -12.03 4.84
CA SER A 229 7.99 -12.37 4.55
C SER A 229 8.17 -12.45 3.05
N PHE A 230 9.23 -11.82 2.55
CA PHE A 230 9.50 -11.70 1.12
C PHE A 230 10.83 -12.35 0.75
N THR A 231 10.83 -13.08 -0.36
CA THR A 231 12.05 -13.52 -1.04
C THR A 231 12.05 -12.95 -2.44
N VAL A 232 13.06 -12.15 -2.78
CA VAL A 232 13.24 -11.63 -4.14
C VAL A 232 13.82 -12.75 -5.01
N GLU A 233 13.15 -13.07 -6.11
CA GLU A 233 13.58 -14.06 -7.10
C GLU A 233 14.26 -13.40 -8.30
N GLU A 234 13.79 -12.24 -8.73
CA GLU A 234 14.36 -11.43 -9.82
C GLU A 234 14.54 -9.97 -9.37
N PRO A 235 15.57 -9.25 -9.83
CA PRO A 235 16.57 -9.64 -10.82
C PRO A 235 17.70 -10.49 -10.23
N LEU A 236 17.70 -10.69 -8.92
CA LEU A 236 18.71 -11.45 -8.19
C LEU A 236 18.08 -12.14 -7.00
N LYS A 237 18.23 -13.47 -6.90
CA LYS A 237 17.68 -14.24 -5.79
C LYS A 237 18.36 -13.85 -4.47
N ARG A 238 17.57 -13.18 -3.58
CA ARG A 238 18.05 -12.67 -2.29
C ARG A 238 16.91 -12.48 -1.30
N ASP A 239 17.27 -12.37 -0.03
CA ASP A 239 16.37 -11.85 1.00
C ASP A 239 15.99 -10.41 0.67
N ALA A 240 14.78 -10.05 0.99
CA ALA A 240 14.21 -8.74 0.71
C ALA A 240 14.48 -7.73 1.82
N ASN A 241 14.45 -6.45 1.47
CA ASN A 241 14.17 -5.39 2.44
C ASN A 241 12.66 -5.42 2.75
N SER A 242 12.28 -6.13 3.80
CA SER A 242 10.89 -6.36 4.14
C SER A 242 10.09 -5.08 4.39
N ASP A 243 10.71 -4.04 4.98
CA ASP A 243 10.04 -2.76 5.24
C ASP A 243 9.62 -2.07 3.94
N ASN A 244 10.51 -2.02 2.97
CA ASN A 244 10.27 -1.37 1.69
C ASN A 244 9.30 -2.16 0.82
N LEU A 245 9.41 -3.50 0.81
CA LEU A 245 8.46 -4.33 0.07
C LEU A 245 7.07 -4.36 0.72
N THR A 246 6.98 -4.32 2.06
CA THR A 246 5.69 -4.16 2.73
C THR A 246 5.02 -2.84 2.33
N LYS A 247 5.77 -1.73 2.23
CA LYS A 247 5.22 -0.46 1.73
C LYS A 247 4.73 -0.58 0.30
N LEU A 248 5.54 -1.16 -0.60
CA LEU A 248 5.17 -1.33 -2.00
C LEU A 248 3.86 -2.13 -2.15
N VAL A 249 3.75 -3.25 -1.42
CA VAL A 249 2.53 -4.07 -1.38
C VAL A 249 1.35 -3.29 -0.82
N THR A 250 1.55 -2.60 0.31
CA THR A 250 0.48 -1.82 0.94
C THR A 250 -0.02 -0.71 0.02
N GLU A 251 0.88 0.03 -0.62
CA GLU A 251 0.51 1.09 -1.56
C GLU A 251 -0.22 0.53 -2.80
N ALA A 252 0.20 -0.64 -3.30
CA ALA A 252 -0.44 -1.28 -4.45
C ALA A 252 -1.81 -1.89 -4.12
N THR A 253 -2.04 -2.35 -2.88
CA THR A 253 -3.31 -2.99 -2.48
C THR A 253 -4.33 -2.01 -1.88
N ALA A 254 -3.88 -0.89 -1.30
CA ALA A 254 -4.73 0.13 -0.67
C ALA A 254 -5.12 1.27 -1.63
N ILE A 255 -5.24 0.97 -2.92
CA ILE A 255 -5.58 1.96 -3.94
C ILE A 255 -6.97 2.51 -3.72
N SER A 256 -7.07 3.85 -3.73
CA SER A 256 -8.32 4.59 -3.73
C SER A 256 -8.55 5.26 -5.08
N VAL A 257 -9.65 4.92 -5.74
CA VAL A 257 -10.08 5.57 -6.98
C VAL A 257 -10.50 7.01 -6.67
N LYS A 258 -9.82 7.98 -7.27
CA LYS A 258 -10.16 9.40 -7.14
C LYS A 258 -11.36 9.73 -8.05
N SER A 259 -11.28 9.35 -9.30
CA SER A 259 -12.36 9.47 -10.26
C SER A 259 -12.24 8.42 -11.36
N PHE A 260 -13.36 7.94 -11.87
CA PHE A 260 -13.40 7.19 -13.11
C PHE A 260 -13.27 8.15 -14.30
N VAL A 261 -12.67 7.69 -15.40
CA VAL A 261 -12.34 8.51 -16.58
C VAL A 261 -12.99 7.98 -17.85
N ALA A 262 -12.90 6.68 -18.06
CA ALA A 262 -13.47 6.01 -19.22
C ALA A 262 -13.87 4.58 -18.90
N PHE A 263 -15.03 4.18 -19.39
CA PHE A 263 -15.55 2.82 -19.28
C PHE A 263 -15.27 2.09 -20.59
N GLU A 264 -14.67 0.89 -20.50
CA GLU A 264 -14.28 0.05 -21.64
C GLU A 264 -13.60 0.85 -22.79
N PRO A 265 -12.50 1.59 -22.50
CA PRO A 265 -11.87 2.42 -23.54
C PRO A 265 -11.29 1.55 -24.66
N GLU A 266 -11.54 1.96 -25.91
CA GLU A 266 -10.99 1.29 -27.11
C GLU A 266 -9.49 1.54 -27.28
N ASP A 267 -8.98 2.68 -26.80
CA ASP A 267 -7.58 3.11 -26.95
C ASP A 267 -6.96 3.43 -25.58
N LEU A 268 -6.11 2.54 -25.10
CA LEU A 268 -5.37 2.69 -23.86
C LEU A 268 -4.14 3.58 -23.99
N SER A 269 -3.67 3.86 -25.21
CA SER A 269 -2.47 4.66 -25.45
C SER A 269 -2.63 6.10 -25.00
N VAL A 270 -3.85 6.67 -25.12
CA VAL A 270 -4.21 8.02 -24.64
C VAL A 270 -3.97 8.24 -23.15
N TYR A 271 -3.99 7.15 -22.37
CA TYR A 271 -3.78 7.15 -20.92
C TYR A 271 -2.37 6.66 -20.55
N GLY A 272 -1.53 6.30 -21.54
CA GLY A 272 -0.24 5.66 -21.30
C GLY A 272 -0.34 4.27 -20.68
N LEU A 273 -1.46 3.55 -20.88
CA LEU A 273 -1.73 2.24 -20.32
C LEU A 273 -1.46 1.07 -21.29
N GLU A 274 -1.18 1.35 -22.56
CA GLU A 274 -0.68 0.35 -23.50
C GLU A 274 0.77 -0.02 -23.17
N GLU A 275 1.59 0.97 -22.77
CA GLU A 275 2.93 0.79 -22.22
C GLU A 275 2.99 1.52 -20.86
N PRO A 276 2.53 0.89 -19.77
CA PRO A 276 2.39 1.56 -18.49
C PRO A 276 3.75 1.94 -17.88
N ALA A 277 3.81 3.07 -17.20
CA ALA A 277 5.00 3.52 -16.49
C ALA A 277 5.38 2.56 -15.35
N TYR A 278 4.36 1.99 -14.70
CA TYR A 278 4.49 0.98 -13.66
C TYR A 278 3.41 -0.09 -13.83
N SER A 279 3.79 -1.35 -13.63
CA SER A 279 2.87 -2.49 -13.62
C SER A 279 3.09 -3.36 -12.40
N PHE A 280 1.99 -3.82 -11.83
CA PHE A 280 1.98 -4.75 -10.70
C PHE A 280 1.16 -5.98 -11.07
N GLU A 281 1.71 -7.17 -10.85
CA GLU A 281 0.96 -8.41 -10.80
C GLU A 281 0.90 -8.89 -9.35
N LEU A 282 -0.28 -8.83 -8.78
CA LEU A 282 -0.57 -9.19 -7.39
C LEU A 282 -1.22 -10.58 -7.37
N THR A 283 -0.49 -11.58 -6.92
CA THR A 283 -0.91 -12.98 -6.95
C THR A 283 -1.34 -13.46 -5.57
N THR A 284 -2.51 -14.08 -5.51
CA THR A 284 -2.99 -14.87 -4.37
C THR A 284 -3.03 -16.35 -4.74
N LYS A 285 -3.54 -17.22 -3.87
CA LYS A 285 -3.75 -18.65 -4.19
C LYS A 285 -4.75 -18.86 -5.30
N ASP A 286 -5.73 -17.96 -5.44
CA ASP A 286 -6.93 -18.17 -6.26
C ASP A 286 -6.94 -17.30 -7.52
N GLN A 287 -6.22 -16.19 -7.53
CA GLN A 287 -6.26 -15.20 -8.61
C GLN A 287 -4.97 -14.38 -8.72
N THR A 288 -4.77 -13.79 -9.89
CA THR A 288 -3.78 -12.74 -10.13
C THR A 288 -4.51 -11.48 -10.61
N VAL A 289 -4.20 -10.36 -9.99
CA VAL A 289 -4.72 -9.05 -10.39
C VAL A 289 -3.57 -8.22 -10.92
N THR A 290 -3.75 -7.68 -12.13
CA THR A 290 -2.83 -6.70 -12.71
C THR A 290 -3.33 -5.29 -12.42
N LEU A 291 -2.43 -4.46 -11.90
CA LEU A 291 -2.64 -3.03 -11.73
C LEU A 291 -1.61 -2.28 -12.57
N MET A 292 -2.08 -1.39 -13.41
CA MET A 292 -1.24 -0.57 -14.29
C MET A 292 -1.38 0.91 -13.91
N LEU A 293 -0.25 1.62 -13.88
CA LEU A 293 -0.19 3.07 -13.75
C LEU A 293 0.41 3.62 -15.03
N GLY A 294 -0.34 4.42 -15.74
CA GLY A 294 0.02 5.01 -17.02
C GLY A 294 0.68 6.37 -16.90
N SER A 295 0.30 7.31 -17.77
CA SER A 295 0.80 8.68 -17.79
C SER A 295 0.24 9.50 -16.62
N GLU A 296 0.91 10.63 -16.35
CA GLU A 296 0.41 11.62 -15.39
C GLU A 296 -0.91 12.23 -15.87
N ALA A 297 -1.88 12.28 -14.96
CA ALA A 297 -3.17 12.94 -15.15
C ALA A 297 -3.17 14.31 -14.45
N ALA A 298 -4.25 15.08 -14.60
CA ALA A 298 -4.43 16.31 -13.84
C ALA A 298 -4.41 16.09 -12.34
N ASP A 299 -4.25 17.15 -11.56
CA ASP A 299 -4.34 17.15 -10.09
C ASP A 299 -3.38 16.17 -9.39
N ASP A 300 -2.13 16.08 -9.85
CA ASP A 300 -1.09 15.21 -9.29
C ASP A 300 -1.55 13.76 -9.14
N SER A 301 -2.02 13.20 -10.24
CA SER A 301 -2.57 11.84 -10.29
C SER A 301 -1.94 11.04 -11.43
N PHE A 302 -2.08 9.71 -11.39
CA PHE A 302 -1.83 8.82 -12.53
C PHE A 302 -3.15 8.35 -13.11
N TYR A 303 -3.20 8.13 -14.43
CA TYR A 303 -4.17 7.23 -15.00
C TYR A 303 -3.83 5.80 -14.58
N ALA A 304 -4.84 5.05 -14.21
CA ALA A 304 -4.67 3.68 -13.75
C ALA A 304 -5.76 2.76 -14.30
N MET A 305 -5.45 1.48 -14.38
CA MET A 305 -6.40 0.43 -14.73
C MET A 305 -6.06 -0.84 -13.94
N SER A 306 -7.09 -1.56 -13.54
CA SER A 306 -6.98 -2.87 -12.89
C SER A 306 -7.64 -3.93 -13.77
N SER A 307 -7.09 -5.15 -13.79
CA SER A 307 -7.71 -6.28 -14.49
C SER A 307 -9.09 -6.68 -13.91
N ARG A 308 -9.47 -6.13 -12.77
CA ARG A 308 -10.79 -6.36 -12.16
C ARG A 308 -11.85 -5.36 -12.59
N LEU A 309 -11.44 -4.23 -13.17
CA LEU A 309 -12.34 -3.16 -13.57
C LEU A 309 -12.14 -2.83 -15.05
N PRO A 310 -13.17 -2.86 -15.88
CA PRO A 310 -13.09 -2.48 -17.29
C PRO A 310 -13.11 -0.95 -17.47
N ALA A 311 -12.46 -0.22 -16.57
CA ALA A 311 -12.49 1.22 -16.54
C ALA A 311 -11.11 1.80 -16.26
N VAL A 312 -10.79 2.90 -16.95
CA VAL A 312 -9.67 3.77 -16.58
C VAL A 312 -10.15 4.69 -15.46
N PHE A 313 -9.32 4.83 -14.45
CA PHE A 313 -9.55 5.70 -13.31
C PHE A 313 -8.29 6.50 -12.98
N THR A 314 -8.41 7.49 -12.11
CA THR A 314 -7.26 8.23 -11.58
C THR A 314 -6.98 7.83 -10.14
N VAL A 315 -5.68 7.79 -9.81
CA VAL A 315 -5.18 7.56 -8.45
C VAL A 315 -4.22 8.69 -8.08
N SER A 316 -4.20 9.11 -6.81
CA SER A 316 -3.28 10.15 -6.36
C SER A 316 -1.83 9.67 -6.47
N ARG A 317 -0.94 10.50 -7.02
CA ARG A 317 0.50 10.23 -7.03
C ARG A 317 1.07 10.09 -5.62
N SER A 318 0.54 10.87 -4.67
CA SER A 318 0.96 10.83 -3.26
C SER A 318 0.62 9.50 -2.55
N ALA A 319 -0.23 8.65 -3.13
CA ALA A 319 -0.48 7.30 -2.62
C ALA A 319 0.73 6.38 -2.80
N PHE A 320 1.69 6.76 -3.65
CA PHE A 320 2.86 5.97 -3.97
C PHE A 320 4.13 6.71 -3.58
N THR A 321 4.81 6.25 -2.55
CA THR A 321 6.05 6.84 -2.06
C THR A 321 7.30 6.05 -2.46
N VAL A 322 7.12 4.81 -2.93
CA VAL A 322 8.20 3.84 -3.14
C VAL A 322 8.41 3.40 -4.60
N LEU A 323 7.59 3.90 -5.55
CA LEU A 323 7.70 3.52 -6.98
C LEU A 323 9.09 3.78 -7.58
N ASP A 324 9.76 4.82 -7.12
CA ASP A 324 11.05 5.26 -7.65
C ASP A 324 12.27 4.70 -6.89
N MET A 325 12.04 3.80 -5.90
CA MET A 325 13.13 3.15 -5.18
C MET A 325 14.04 2.36 -6.13
N LYS A 326 15.33 2.35 -5.83
CA LYS A 326 16.29 1.49 -6.52
C LYS A 326 16.08 0.03 -6.12
N VAL A 327 16.40 -0.90 -7.00
CA VAL A 327 16.33 -2.33 -6.68
C VAL A 327 17.19 -2.68 -5.46
N THR A 328 18.35 -2.01 -5.30
CA THR A 328 19.22 -2.15 -4.13
C THR A 328 18.58 -1.73 -2.81
N GLU A 329 17.47 -0.99 -2.84
CA GLU A 329 16.69 -0.62 -1.66
C GLU A 329 15.55 -1.61 -1.38
N MET A 330 15.21 -2.46 -2.36
CA MET A 330 14.16 -3.47 -2.27
C MET A 330 14.69 -4.83 -1.77
N ILE A 331 16.01 -5.05 -1.84
CA ILE A 331 16.68 -6.27 -1.37
C ILE A 331 17.43 -6.05 -0.05
N ASP A 332 17.78 -7.12 0.64
CA ASP A 332 18.83 -7.04 1.67
C ASP A 332 20.15 -6.65 1.00
N ARG A 333 20.59 -5.44 1.31
CA ARG A 333 21.74 -4.83 0.65
C ARG A 333 23.11 -5.23 1.24
N PHE A 334 23.14 -5.97 2.36
CA PHE A 334 24.41 -6.39 2.94
C PHE A 334 25.00 -7.56 2.16
N VAL A 335 26.28 -7.48 1.85
CA VAL A 335 27.01 -8.57 1.14
C VAL A 335 26.99 -9.84 1.97
N ALA A 336 27.24 -9.71 3.27
CA ALA A 336 27.11 -10.77 4.26
C ALA A 336 26.77 -10.18 5.62
N LEU A 337 25.81 -10.73 6.30
CA LEU A 337 25.37 -10.29 7.62
C LEU A 337 25.42 -11.49 8.59
N GLU A 338 26.66 -11.87 8.96
CA GLU A 338 26.87 -12.99 9.88
C GLU A 338 26.83 -12.50 11.33
N SER A 339 26.10 -13.19 12.19
CA SER A 339 26.06 -12.86 13.61
C SER A 339 27.37 -13.19 14.30
N ILE A 340 27.85 -12.32 15.20
CA ILE A 340 29.16 -12.49 15.87
C ILE A 340 29.25 -13.80 16.65
N TRP A 341 28.14 -14.34 17.15
CA TRP A 341 28.07 -15.61 17.88
C TRP A 341 28.09 -16.84 16.96
N THR A 342 27.79 -16.70 15.66
CA THR A 342 27.87 -17.80 14.68
C THR A 342 29.28 -17.93 14.08
N VAL A 343 30.12 -16.91 14.19
CA VAL A 343 31.47 -16.88 13.63
C VAL A 343 32.49 -17.30 14.68
N SER A 344 33.44 -18.15 14.28
CA SER A 344 34.56 -18.55 15.14
C SER A 344 35.88 -17.85 14.75
N LYS A 345 36.04 -17.46 13.48
CA LYS A 345 37.28 -16.85 12.94
C LYS A 345 36.93 -16.07 11.67
N ILE A 346 37.66 -14.97 11.42
CA ILE A 346 37.64 -14.28 10.11
C ILE A 346 39.09 -14.09 9.67
N GLU A 347 39.40 -14.42 8.42
CA GLU A 347 40.67 -14.11 7.75
C GLU A 347 40.39 -13.05 6.68
N GLY A 348 41.07 -11.91 6.77
CA GLY A 348 40.99 -10.82 5.80
C GLY A 348 42.27 -10.61 5.05
N ASP A 349 42.19 -10.38 3.75
CA ASP A 349 43.24 -9.83 2.91
C ASP A 349 42.61 -8.81 1.97
N ILE A 350 42.58 -7.54 2.40
CA ILE A 350 41.91 -6.45 1.72
C ILE A 350 42.96 -5.47 1.20
N GLN A 351 43.15 -5.41 -0.12
CA GLN A 351 44.14 -4.57 -0.79
C GLN A 351 45.52 -4.71 -0.15
N GLY A 352 45.91 -5.97 0.21
CA GLY A 352 47.20 -6.29 0.84
C GLY A 352 47.25 -6.07 2.36
N THR A 353 46.21 -5.50 2.99
CA THR A 353 46.08 -5.45 4.45
C THR A 353 45.54 -6.78 4.95
N ARG A 354 46.37 -7.50 5.72
CA ARG A 354 46.07 -8.83 6.24
C ARG A 354 45.76 -8.78 7.73
N PHE A 355 44.71 -9.51 8.14
CA PHE A 355 44.36 -9.70 9.54
C PHE A 355 43.67 -11.02 9.78
N VAL A 356 43.71 -11.48 11.02
CA VAL A 356 43.01 -12.68 11.48
C VAL A 356 42.34 -12.39 12.80
N THR A 357 41.04 -12.69 12.90
CA THR A 357 40.30 -12.62 14.16
C THR A 357 39.97 -14.02 14.64
N GLU A 358 39.90 -14.21 15.97
CA GLU A 358 39.27 -15.37 16.60
C GLU A 358 38.20 -14.93 17.56
N ILE A 359 37.04 -15.60 17.53
CA ILE A 359 35.84 -15.20 18.26
C ILE A 359 35.29 -16.39 19.03
N GLN A 360 35.19 -16.24 20.35
CA GLN A 360 34.51 -17.19 21.19
C GLN A 360 33.42 -16.42 22.00
N MET A 361 32.23 -16.46 21.51
CA MET A 361 31.05 -15.85 22.10
C MET A 361 29.83 -16.68 21.74
N THR A 362 28.83 -16.72 22.62
CA THR A 362 27.51 -17.32 22.38
C THR A 362 26.45 -16.24 22.24
N GLU A 363 25.27 -16.59 21.72
CA GLU A 363 24.16 -15.67 21.55
C GLU A 363 23.68 -15.05 22.87
N GLN A 364 23.75 -15.79 23.97
CA GLN A 364 23.32 -15.36 25.29
C GLN A 364 24.31 -14.42 26.00
N GLN A 365 25.54 -14.31 25.49
CA GLN A 365 26.60 -13.51 26.08
C GLN A 365 26.61 -12.09 25.55
N LYS A 366 27.06 -11.15 26.39
CA LYS A 366 27.41 -9.79 25.98
C LYS A 366 28.91 -9.72 25.67
N ALA A 367 29.31 -8.82 24.80
CA ALA A 367 30.73 -8.61 24.46
C ALA A 367 31.59 -8.17 25.67
N THR A 368 30.95 -7.77 26.78
CA THR A 368 31.59 -7.35 28.04
C THR A 368 31.72 -8.48 29.07
N ASP A 369 31.23 -9.67 28.76
CA ASP A 369 31.31 -10.82 29.69
C ASP A 369 32.76 -11.32 29.76
N ASP A 370 33.19 -11.75 30.94
CA ASP A 370 34.61 -12.07 31.23
C ASP A 370 35.13 -13.30 30.46
N ASP A 371 34.26 -14.22 30.08
CA ASP A 371 34.56 -15.45 29.37
C ASP A 371 34.48 -15.33 27.83
N VAL A 372 34.11 -14.15 27.30
CA VAL A 372 34.16 -13.88 25.87
C VAL A 372 35.61 -13.68 25.43
N ILE A 373 35.98 -14.29 24.29
CA ILE A 373 37.30 -14.15 23.70
C ILE A 373 37.18 -13.43 22.35
N PHE A 374 37.93 -12.34 22.24
CA PHE A 374 38.17 -11.65 20.97
C PHE A 374 39.70 -11.53 20.78
N MET A 375 40.21 -12.12 19.69
CA MET A 375 41.62 -12.01 19.31
C MET A 375 41.73 -11.31 17.95
N LEU A 376 42.75 -10.48 17.79
CA LEU A 376 43.12 -9.90 16.50
C LEU A 376 44.62 -10.08 16.31
N ASP A 377 45.02 -10.75 15.25
CA ASP A 377 46.42 -11.12 14.93
C ASP A 377 47.13 -11.83 16.07
N GLY A 378 46.43 -12.69 16.78
CA GLY A 378 46.92 -13.46 17.90
C GLY A 378 47.08 -12.67 19.22
N GLN A 379 46.61 -11.44 19.31
CA GLN A 379 46.64 -10.61 20.50
C GLN A 379 45.21 -10.44 21.06
N ASP A 380 45.10 -10.26 22.40
CA ASP A 380 43.81 -9.97 23.02
C ASP A 380 43.27 -8.65 22.51
N ALA A 381 42.07 -8.70 21.93
CA ALA A 381 41.38 -7.57 21.32
C ALA A 381 40.13 -7.11 22.16
N ARG A 382 40.04 -7.52 23.43
CA ARG A 382 39.00 -7.07 24.33
C ARG A 382 39.24 -5.67 24.85
N ILE A 383 39.14 -4.70 23.95
CA ILE A 383 39.30 -3.27 24.25
C ILE A 383 37.93 -2.60 24.29
N PHE A 384 37.72 -1.77 25.32
CA PHE A 384 36.49 -1.04 25.53
C PHE A 384 36.71 0.47 25.40
N SER A 385 35.70 1.19 25.00
CA SER A 385 35.69 2.64 25.11
C SER A 385 35.46 3.06 26.57
N GLU A 386 35.71 4.34 26.90
CA GLU A 386 35.39 4.97 28.17
C GLU A 386 33.90 4.84 28.57
N ARG A 387 33.01 4.49 27.62
CA ARG A 387 31.58 4.22 27.84
C ARG A 387 31.24 2.74 27.88
N ASN A 388 32.24 1.91 28.13
CA ASN A 388 32.12 0.46 28.21
C ASN A 388 31.51 -0.20 26.93
N ARG A 389 31.83 0.31 25.75
CA ARG A 389 31.45 -0.28 24.47
C ARG A 389 32.63 -1.08 23.89
N SER A 390 32.41 -2.30 23.49
CA SER A 390 33.43 -3.13 22.85
C SER A 390 33.86 -2.53 21.49
N LEU A 391 35.14 -2.21 21.36
CA LEU A 391 35.71 -1.72 20.11
C LEU A 391 35.85 -2.85 19.10
N PHE A 392 36.10 -4.09 19.55
CA PHE A 392 36.10 -5.26 18.68
C PHE A 392 34.73 -5.47 18.01
N SER A 393 33.63 -5.35 18.77
CA SER A 393 32.28 -5.45 18.19
C SER A 393 32.04 -4.35 17.14
N SER A 394 32.57 -3.15 17.34
CA SER A 394 32.50 -2.08 16.33
C SER A 394 33.32 -2.40 15.08
N PHE A 395 34.51 -2.95 15.24
CA PHE A 395 35.31 -3.45 14.13
C PHE A 395 34.61 -4.58 13.38
N TYR A 396 34.07 -5.59 14.11
CA TYR A 396 33.31 -6.68 13.53
C TYR A 396 32.15 -6.18 12.67
N GLN A 397 31.42 -5.17 13.14
CA GLN A 397 30.33 -4.57 12.37
C GLN A 397 30.80 -4.03 11.01
N ARG A 398 32.04 -3.51 10.90
CA ARG A 398 32.60 -3.06 9.61
C ARG A 398 32.86 -4.22 8.66
N LEU A 399 33.26 -5.39 9.17
CA LEU A 399 33.50 -6.58 8.36
C LEU A 399 32.22 -7.10 7.71
N ILE A 400 31.08 -6.99 8.40
CA ILE A 400 29.79 -7.50 7.93
C ILE A 400 28.88 -6.43 7.29
N SER A 401 29.23 -5.15 7.37
CA SER A 401 28.38 -4.05 6.88
C SER A 401 28.72 -3.57 5.47
N VAL A 402 29.48 -4.34 4.71
CA VAL A 402 29.71 -4.06 3.29
C VAL A 402 28.39 -4.13 2.54
N VAL A 403 28.07 -3.06 1.79
CA VAL A 403 26.77 -2.93 1.13
C VAL A 403 26.89 -3.00 -0.39
N ILE A 404 25.86 -3.54 -1.01
CA ILE A 404 25.68 -3.57 -2.46
C ILE A 404 25.44 -2.13 -2.95
N GLU A 405 26.21 -1.69 -3.93
CA GLU A 405 26.05 -0.39 -4.59
C GLU A 405 25.15 -0.49 -5.82
N GLY A 406 25.25 -1.60 -6.57
CA GLY A 406 24.41 -1.85 -7.74
C GLY A 406 24.37 -3.33 -8.12
N ILE A 407 23.41 -3.67 -8.97
CA ILE A 407 23.10 -5.03 -9.42
C ILE A 407 23.43 -5.12 -10.90
N GLU A 408 24.11 -6.19 -11.29
CA GLU A 408 24.53 -6.46 -12.67
C GLU A 408 24.63 -7.99 -12.87
N PRO A 409 23.49 -8.74 -12.80
CA PRO A 409 23.50 -10.20 -12.72
C PRO A 409 24.08 -10.88 -13.97
N ASP A 410 23.93 -10.24 -15.13
CA ASP A 410 24.37 -10.78 -16.42
C ASP A 410 25.84 -10.45 -16.76
N ALA A 411 26.58 -9.78 -15.85
CA ALA A 411 27.98 -9.50 -16.07
C ALA A 411 28.81 -10.79 -16.06
N ASP A 412 29.85 -10.82 -16.90
CA ASP A 412 30.87 -11.88 -16.92
C ASP A 412 32.22 -11.29 -16.44
N PRO A 413 32.40 -11.11 -15.11
CA PRO A 413 33.56 -10.43 -14.58
C PRO A 413 34.86 -11.29 -14.72
N VAL A 414 35.96 -10.64 -15.09
CA VAL A 414 37.28 -11.27 -15.11
C VAL A 414 37.68 -11.61 -13.67
N ASN A 415 38.02 -12.87 -13.43
CA ASN A 415 38.21 -13.45 -12.09
C ASN A 415 39.61 -13.14 -11.48
N THR A 416 40.05 -11.89 -11.53
CA THR A 416 41.23 -11.42 -10.77
C THR A 416 40.80 -10.88 -9.43
N LYS A 417 40.84 -11.69 -8.39
CA LYS A 417 40.41 -11.37 -7.04
C LYS A 417 41.57 -10.79 -6.25
N ASP A 418 41.47 -9.50 -5.90
CA ASP A 418 42.53 -8.76 -5.23
C ASP A 418 42.29 -8.62 -3.72
N SER A 419 41.07 -8.91 -3.25
CA SER A 419 40.68 -8.79 -1.85
C SER A 419 39.74 -9.91 -1.47
N ARG A 420 39.79 -10.36 -0.21
CA ARG A 420 38.90 -11.41 0.30
C ARG A 420 38.68 -11.34 1.80
N LEU A 421 37.51 -11.83 2.23
CA LEU A 421 37.17 -12.17 3.60
C LEU A 421 36.73 -13.64 3.65
N VAL A 422 37.26 -14.39 4.63
CA VAL A 422 36.87 -15.78 4.87
C VAL A 422 36.28 -15.88 6.27
N PHE A 423 34.99 -16.14 6.35
CA PHE A 423 34.26 -16.38 7.61
C PHE A 423 34.27 -17.89 7.91
N HIS A 424 34.75 -18.27 9.08
CA HIS A 424 34.63 -19.63 9.61
C HIS A 424 33.38 -19.68 10.51
N LEU A 425 32.34 -20.33 10.03
CA LEU A 425 31.08 -20.44 10.71
C LEU A 425 31.04 -21.68 11.61
N LYS A 426 30.51 -21.52 12.83
CA LYS A 426 30.30 -22.61 13.77
C LYS A 426 29.20 -23.53 13.24
N ALA A 427 29.16 -24.76 13.74
CA ALA A 427 28.06 -25.66 13.44
C ALA A 427 26.77 -25.11 14.06
N ASP A 428 25.68 -25.13 13.29
CA ASP A 428 24.32 -24.91 13.77
C ASP A 428 23.67 -26.27 14.01
N THR A 429 23.61 -26.66 15.29
CA THR A 429 23.10 -27.97 15.68
C THR A 429 21.56 -28.04 15.63
N GLU A 430 20.87 -26.91 15.72
CA GLU A 430 19.41 -26.83 15.64
C GLU A 430 18.92 -27.08 14.21
N ASN A 431 19.61 -26.50 13.23
CA ASN A 431 19.29 -26.66 11.82
C ASN A 431 20.12 -27.77 11.12
N ASN A 432 20.92 -28.51 11.88
CA ASN A 432 21.79 -29.59 11.38
C ASN A 432 22.78 -29.14 10.28
N VAL A 433 23.29 -27.90 10.40
CA VAL A 433 24.31 -27.36 9.49
C VAL A 433 25.71 -27.59 10.12
N PRO A 434 26.64 -28.32 9.46
CA PRO A 434 27.99 -28.49 9.97
C PRO A 434 28.77 -27.18 9.92
N ALA A 435 29.85 -27.09 10.72
CA ALA A 435 30.78 -25.99 10.61
C ALA A 435 31.33 -25.90 9.18
N HIS A 436 31.36 -24.69 8.62
CA HIS A 436 31.80 -24.45 7.24
C HIS A 436 32.45 -23.08 7.09
N THR A 437 32.95 -22.79 5.90
CA THR A 437 33.51 -21.47 5.57
C THR A 437 32.60 -20.78 4.54
N LYS A 438 32.49 -19.47 4.66
CA LYS A 438 31.90 -18.59 3.65
C LYS A 438 33.00 -17.63 3.19
N THR A 439 33.30 -17.63 1.92
CA THR A 439 34.34 -16.79 1.33
C THR A 439 33.71 -15.68 0.51
N ILE A 440 34.08 -14.45 0.81
CA ILE A 440 33.66 -13.26 0.03
C ILE A 440 34.92 -12.74 -0.64
N GLU A 441 34.89 -12.66 -1.96
CA GLU A 441 36.02 -12.19 -2.76
C GLU A 441 35.58 -11.00 -3.59
N PHE A 442 36.52 -10.09 -3.81
CA PHE A 442 36.28 -8.85 -4.54
C PHE A 442 37.22 -8.82 -5.75
N ALA A 443 36.68 -8.43 -6.91
CA ALA A 443 37.42 -8.31 -8.16
C ALA A 443 37.13 -6.95 -8.80
N GLN A 444 38.14 -6.24 -9.23
CA GLN A 444 38.01 -4.90 -9.78
C GLN A 444 37.03 -4.88 -10.97
N ARG A 445 35.97 -4.09 -10.84
CA ARG A 445 35.02 -3.73 -11.91
C ARG A 445 35.51 -2.48 -12.66
N ASN A 446 35.87 -1.45 -11.92
CA ASN A 446 36.47 -0.22 -12.39
C ASN A 446 37.27 0.44 -11.23
N GLN A 447 37.75 1.68 -11.42
CA GLN A 447 38.54 2.37 -10.39
C GLN A 447 37.80 2.69 -9.08
N TYR A 448 36.46 2.56 -9.03
CA TYR A 448 35.62 2.93 -7.88
C TYR A 448 34.82 1.76 -7.32
N THR A 449 34.63 0.69 -8.08
CA THR A 449 33.74 -0.40 -7.72
C THR A 449 34.38 -1.76 -7.96
N ASP A 450 34.02 -2.73 -7.10
CA ASP A 450 34.44 -4.12 -7.21
C ASP A 450 33.24 -5.05 -7.33
N TYR A 451 33.33 -6.02 -8.24
CA TYR A 451 32.43 -7.17 -8.29
C TYR A 451 32.60 -8.05 -7.06
N VAL A 452 31.51 -8.68 -6.62
CA VAL A 452 31.52 -9.58 -5.47
C VAL A 452 31.33 -11.03 -5.90
N PHE A 453 32.15 -11.91 -5.33
CA PHE A 453 32.00 -13.35 -5.45
C PHE A 453 31.76 -13.93 -4.06
N ILE A 454 30.86 -14.89 -3.96
CA ILE A 454 30.56 -15.64 -2.73
C ILE A 454 30.87 -17.11 -3.02
N ASP A 455 31.77 -17.70 -2.24
CA ASP A 455 32.26 -19.08 -2.40
C ASP A 455 32.72 -19.39 -3.84
N GLY A 456 33.36 -18.41 -4.44
CA GLY A 456 33.92 -18.52 -5.79
C GLY A 456 32.98 -18.26 -6.94
N VAL A 457 31.67 -18.04 -6.65
CA VAL A 457 30.62 -17.75 -7.64
C VAL A 457 30.34 -16.26 -7.68
N TYR A 458 30.23 -15.67 -8.88
CA TYR A 458 29.81 -14.28 -9.04
C TYR A 458 28.44 -14.07 -8.44
N ALA A 459 28.30 -13.05 -7.61
CA ALA A 459 27.09 -12.85 -6.82
C ALA A 459 26.03 -11.96 -7.51
N GLY A 460 26.28 -11.49 -8.74
CA GLY A 460 25.34 -10.68 -9.52
C GLY A 460 25.33 -9.18 -9.16
N PHE A 461 26.30 -8.70 -8.37
CA PHE A 461 26.34 -7.32 -7.89
C PHE A 461 27.77 -6.82 -7.63
N TYR A 462 27.87 -5.52 -7.37
CA TYR A 462 29.11 -4.84 -7.06
C TYR A 462 28.97 -3.89 -5.87
N ILE A 463 30.11 -3.51 -5.30
CA ILE A 463 30.24 -2.61 -4.15
C ILE A 463 31.02 -1.35 -4.54
N ASP A 464 30.91 -0.31 -3.71
CA ASP A 464 31.78 0.87 -3.74
C ASP A 464 33.05 0.54 -2.95
N THR A 465 34.19 0.51 -3.65
CA THR A 465 35.48 0.10 -3.10
C THR A 465 35.96 1.03 -1.99
N GLU A 466 35.78 2.37 -2.14
CA GLU A 466 36.19 3.33 -1.11
C GLU A 466 35.36 3.17 0.15
N LYS A 467 34.02 3.13 0.00
CA LYS A 467 33.11 2.96 1.15
C LYS A 467 33.39 1.66 1.90
N ALA A 468 33.62 0.57 1.17
CA ALA A 468 33.86 -0.74 1.78
C ALA A 468 35.20 -0.85 2.47
N PHE A 469 36.29 -0.29 1.92
CA PHE A 469 37.63 -0.60 2.37
C PHE A 469 38.38 0.56 3.00
N THR A 470 38.29 1.79 2.46
CA THR A 470 39.21 2.88 2.81
C THR A 470 38.54 4.14 3.33
N SER A 471 37.21 4.19 3.36
CA SER A 471 36.48 5.35 3.88
C SER A 471 36.93 5.69 5.31
N SER A 472 37.22 6.97 5.56
CA SER A 472 37.54 7.51 6.87
C SER A 472 36.39 8.29 7.51
N ARG A 473 35.17 8.20 6.94
CA ARG A 473 33.98 8.88 7.47
C ARG A 473 33.60 8.27 8.81
N VAL A 474 33.46 9.13 9.83
CA VAL A 474 33.03 8.73 11.17
C VAL A 474 31.70 7.95 11.12
N ASN A 475 31.65 6.82 11.81
CA ASN A 475 30.57 5.83 11.82
C ASN A 475 30.29 5.16 10.47
N SER A 476 31.19 5.29 9.49
CA SER A 476 31.13 4.63 8.17
C SER A 476 32.53 4.35 7.66
N GLU A 477 33.43 3.98 8.58
CA GLU A 477 34.81 3.60 8.26
C GLU A 477 34.81 2.32 7.42
N GLY A 478 35.67 2.29 6.41
CA GLY A 478 35.95 1.08 5.65
C GLY A 478 36.80 0.09 6.45
N ILE A 479 36.84 -1.16 6.01
CA ILE A 479 37.45 -2.29 6.72
C ILE A 479 38.93 -2.00 7.11
N ILE A 480 39.74 -1.45 6.20
CA ILE A 480 41.13 -1.13 6.45
C ILE A 480 41.28 -0.08 7.54
N VAL A 481 40.45 0.97 7.49
CA VAL A 481 40.49 2.04 8.49
C VAL A 481 40.06 1.48 9.86
N ALA A 482 38.98 0.71 9.90
CA ALA A 482 38.51 0.08 11.14
C ALA A 482 39.55 -0.89 11.73
N TYR A 483 40.24 -1.66 10.92
CA TYR A 483 41.34 -2.50 11.36
C TYR A 483 42.47 -1.65 11.99
N LYS A 484 42.93 -0.59 11.33
CA LYS A 484 43.95 0.31 11.86
C LYS A 484 43.52 0.96 13.17
N GLN A 485 42.28 1.40 13.28
CA GLN A 485 41.70 1.96 14.50
C GLN A 485 41.73 0.93 15.65
N MET A 486 41.33 -0.31 15.36
CA MET A 486 41.36 -1.38 16.37
C MET A 486 42.77 -1.66 16.84
N LYS A 487 43.75 -1.78 15.92
CA LYS A 487 45.17 -1.96 16.24
C LYS A 487 45.69 -0.79 17.10
N TYR A 488 45.42 0.44 16.71
CA TYR A 488 45.80 1.62 17.48
C TYR A 488 45.21 1.60 18.91
N ALA A 489 43.94 1.24 19.04
CA ALA A 489 43.30 1.12 20.35
C ALA A 489 43.93 0.03 21.22
N MET A 490 44.31 -1.13 20.64
CA MET A 490 45.02 -2.21 21.35
C MET A 490 46.39 -1.77 21.87
N GLU A 491 47.11 -0.92 21.13
CA GLU A 491 48.42 -0.41 21.49
C GLU A 491 48.40 0.72 22.52
N HIS A 492 47.29 1.47 22.61
CA HIS A 492 47.16 2.70 23.42
C HIS A 492 46.12 2.61 24.53
N ALA A 493 45.46 1.45 24.70
CA ALA A 493 44.51 1.25 25.79
C ALA A 493 45.23 1.14 27.14
N ASP A 494 44.68 1.71 28.19
CA ASP A 494 45.09 1.56 29.58
C ASP A 494 44.07 0.61 30.28
N ASP A 495 44.59 -0.51 30.86
CA ASP A 495 43.77 -1.55 31.49
C ASP A 495 42.57 -2.01 30.59
N GLY A 496 42.77 -2.12 29.29
CA GLY A 496 41.74 -2.54 28.32
C GLY A 496 40.72 -1.42 27.95
N VAL A 497 40.95 -0.20 28.38
CA VAL A 497 40.10 0.95 28.08
C VAL A 497 40.85 1.94 27.19
N PHE A 498 40.25 2.28 26.05
CA PHE A 498 40.74 3.29 25.12
C PHE A 498 39.91 4.54 25.16
N ASN A 499 40.53 5.71 25.26
CA ASN A 499 39.87 7.00 25.26
C ASN A 499 39.52 7.45 23.84
N THR A 500 38.30 7.14 23.39
CA THR A 500 37.85 7.47 22.03
C THR A 500 37.72 8.98 21.78
N GLN A 501 37.69 9.82 22.82
CA GLN A 501 37.64 11.28 22.67
C GLN A 501 38.96 11.89 22.20
N GLU A 502 40.07 11.23 22.44
CA GLU A 502 41.39 11.65 21.94
C GLU A 502 41.54 11.36 20.43
N GLY A 503 40.65 10.56 19.88
CA GLY A 503 40.68 10.14 18.47
C GLY A 503 41.75 9.10 18.15
N TYR A 504 41.79 8.65 16.89
CA TYR A 504 42.77 7.74 16.37
C TYR A 504 43.82 8.50 15.53
N GLN A 505 45.09 8.34 15.86
CA GLN A 505 46.18 8.91 15.08
C GLN A 505 46.69 7.80 14.10
N LEU A 506 46.04 7.72 12.96
CA LEU A 506 46.34 6.72 11.93
C LEU A 506 47.29 7.35 10.88
N ASP A 507 48.41 6.72 10.65
CA ASP A 507 49.39 7.09 9.61
C ASP A 507 48.93 6.68 8.20
#